data_0f574c575542165bfcbcf91694590af0
#
_entry.id   0f574c575542165bfcbcf91694590af0
#
_cell.length_a   1.000
_cell.length_b   1.000
_cell.length_c   1.000
_cell.angle_alpha   90.00
_cell.angle_beta   90.00
_cell.angle_gamma   90.00
#
_symmetry.space_group_name_H-M   'P 1'
#
loop_
_entity.id
_entity.type
_entity.pdbx_description
1 polymer ?
#
loop_
_entity_poly.entity_id
_entity_poly.type
_entity_poly.pdbx_seq_one_letter_code
_entity_poly.pdbx_strand_id
1 'polypeptide(L)'
;DSSRGDHLALIGGRGCGKTSTAACLAASHPALRLLDLDALTLEAGGVNSVTQIVNQGGWRAWRDLEYGVLQRALQDPPGALVDCGGGIVVDLDAEGREVLSERKVALLRSRCRVVYLRCDADLLWSRIAGDPGRPAVSADESFQALMARREPWYLEAADRVIEADALSPEELARQIGAWFLGEPGASHRED
;
A
#
# COMPACT_ATOMS: atom_id res chain seq x y z
N ASP A 1 8.76 -10.53 -22.21
CA ASP A 1 8.73 -9.27 -21.44
C ASP A 1 9.08 -9.56 -19.98
N SER A 2 10.37 -9.47 -19.66
CA SER A 2 11.00 -10.09 -18.49
C SER A 2 10.96 -9.23 -17.22
N SER A 3 10.23 -8.13 -17.17
CA SER A 3 10.28 -7.16 -16.05
C SER A 3 9.00 -7.07 -15.21
N ARG A 4 7.91 -7.74 -15.61
CA ARG A 4 6.67 -7.74 -14.84
C ARG A 4 6.82 -8.65 -13.63
N GLY A 5 6.81 -8.06 -12.44
CA GLY A 5 6.82 -8.80 -11.19
C GLY A 5 8.17 -8.90 -10.48
N ASP A 6 9.14 -8.09 -10.87
CA ASP A 6 10.47 -8.07 -10.23
C ASP A 6 10.45 -7.39 -8.85
N HIS A 7 9.39 -6.65 -8.53
CA HIS A 7 9.16 -6.01 -7.23
C HIS A 7 7.89 -6.57 -6.59
N LEU A 8 7.81 -6.43 -5.27
CA LEU A 8 6.62 -6.79 -4.48
C LEU A 8 6.05 -5.52 -3.86
N ALA A 9 4.74 -5.28 -4.01
CA ALA A 9 4.06 -4.17 -3.37
C ALA A 9 2.95 -4.66 -2.44
N LEU A 10 2.89 -4.12 -1.23
CA LEU A 10 1.81 -4.35 -0.27
C LEU A 10 0.88 -3.15 -0.26
N ILE A 11 -0.39 -3.38 -0.55
CA ILE A 11 -1.45 -2.36 -0.55
C ILE A 11 -2.57 -2.74 0.41
N GLY A 12 -3.39 -1.75 0.79
CA GLY A 12 -4.53 -1.94 1.70
C GLY A 12 -4.73 -0.75 2.62
N GLY A 13 -5.81 -0.76 3.37
CA GLY A 13 -6.19 0.31 4.29
C GLY A 13 -5.16 0.54 5.39
N ARG A 14 -5.22 1.72 6.01
CA ARG A 14 -4.41 2.03 7.19
C ARG A 14 -4.80 1.08 8.34
N GLY A 15 -3.81 0.53 9.04
CA GLY A 15 -4.03 -0.39 10.15
C GLY A 15 -4.17 -1.86 9.75
N CYS A 16 -4.08 -2.22 8.44
CA CYS A 16 -4.19 -3.62 8.00
C CYS A 16 -2.90 -4.44 8.19
N GLY A 17 -1.83 -3.86 8.73
CA GLY A 17 -0.60 -4.59 9.07
C GLY A 17 0.46 -4.65 7.98
N LYS A 18 0.37 -3.83 6.93
CA LYS A 18 1.38 -3.80 5.84
C LYS A 18 2.80 -3.64 6.33
N THR A 19 3.05 -2.62 7.16
CA THR A 19 4.39 -2.29 7.66
C THR A 19 4.99 -3.43 8.48
N SER A 20 4.22 -4.03 9.39
CA SER A 20 4.68 -5.19 10.17
C SER A 20 4.93 -6.41 9.28
N THR A 21 4.04 -6.67 8.33
CA THR A 21 4.19 -7.76 7.36
C THR A 21 5.42 -7.55 6.47
N ALA A 22 5.64 -6.35 5.98
CA ALA A 22 6.82 -5.99 5.18
C ALA A 22 8.12 -6.19 5.96
N ALA A 23 8.13 -5.80 7.24
CA ALA A 23 9.29 -6.04 8.11
C ALA A 23 9.58 -7.54 8.31
N CYS A 24 8.56 -8.36 8.54
CA CYS A 24 8.71 -9.82 8.64
C CYS A 24 9.21 -10.44 7.33
N LEU A 25 8.69 -9.98 6.18
CA LEU A 25 9.14 -10.41 4.85
C LEU A 25 10.61 -10.09 4.63
N ALA A 26 11.02 -8.85 4.88
CA ALA A 26 12.40 -8.41 4.71
C ALA A 26 13.38 -9.18 5.62
N ALA A 27 12.95 -9.46 6.86
CA ALA A 27 13.75 -10.25 7.80
C ALA A 27 13.94 -11.70 7.33
N SER A 28 12.89 -12.30 6.74
CA SER A 28 12.93 -13.69 6.23
C SER A 28 13.59 -13.80 4.87
N HIS A 29 13.60 -12.73 4.08
CA HIS A 29 14.09 -12.68 2.70
C HIS A 29 15.03 -11.51 2.49
N PRO A 30 16.29 -11.60 2.92
CA PRO A 30 17.26 -10.48 2.88
C PRO A 30 17.56 -9.93 1.47
N ALA A 31 17.18 -10.66 0.44
CA ALA A 31 17.27 -10.20 -0.95
C ALA A 31 16.19 -9.15 -1.31
N LEU A 32 15.11 -9.05 -0.52
CA LEU A 32 14.08 -8.03 -0.69
C LEU A 32 14.50 -6.75 0.02
N ARG A 33 14.60 -5.66 -0.74
CA ARG A 33 14.90 -4.33 -0.22
C ARG A 33 13.60 -3.64 0.20
N LEU A 34 13.38 -3.52 1.51
CA LEU A 34 12.22 -2.83 2.05
C LEU A 34 12.27 -1.33 1.80
N LEU A 35 11.22 -0.80 1.21
CA LEU A 35 10.99 0.61 0.93
C LEU A 35 9.66 1.06 1.58
N ASP A 36 9.73 1.90 2.59
CA ASP A 36 8.58 2.61 3.15
C ASP A 36 8.27 3.81 2.27
N LEU A 37 7.22 3.70 1.45
CA LEU A 37 6.87 4.73 0.47
C LEU A 37 6.44 6.04 1.12
N ASP A 38 5.74 5.99 2.26
CA ASP A 38 5.33 7.18 3.00
C ASP A 38 6.58 7.92 3.53
N ALA A 39 7.53 7.21 4.15
CA ALA A 39 8.78 7.78 4.64
C ALA A 39 9.61 8.40 3.50
N LEU A 40 9.75 7.70 2.39
CA LEU A 40 10.45 8.22 1.20
C LEU A 40 9.75 9.45 0.61
N THR A 41 8.42 9.51 0.68
CA THR A 41 7.64 10.66 0.19
C THR A 41 7.85 11.88 1.11
N LEU A 42 7.88 11.69 2.42
CA LEU A 42 8.19 12.76 3.37
C LEU A 42 9.62 13.30 3.18
N GLU A 43 10.59 12.42 3.02
CA GLU A 43 11.98 12.78 2.72
C GLU A 43 12.09 13.61 1.43
N ALA A 44 11.44 13.16 0.35
CA ALA A 44 11.40 13.87 -0.93
C ALA A 44 10.73 15.26 -0.83
N GLY A 45 9.76 15.40 0.08
CA GLY A 45 9.12 16.68 0.38
C GLY A 45 9.92 17.60 1.32
N GLY A 46 11.00 17.09 1.92
CA GLY A 46 11.78 17.82 2.92
C GLY A 46 11.00 18.16 4.18
N VAL A 47 10.04 17.33 4.56
CA VAL A 47 9.13 17.54 5.70
C VAL A 47 9.06 16.30 6.60
N ASN A 48 8.52 16.50 7.82
CA ASN A 48 8.44 15.44 8.82
C ASN A 48 7.02 14.86 8.98
N SER A 49 6.03 15.43 8.30
CA SER A 49 4.65 14.93 8.37
C SER A 49 3.86 15.19 7.09
N VAL A 50 2.89 14.30 6.83
CA VAL A 50 1.90 14.45 5.75
C VAL A 50 1.13 15.76 5.89
N THR A 51 0.79 16.15 7.12
CA THR A 51 0.07 17.39 7.43
C THR A 51 0.80 18.62 6.89
N GLN A 52 2.14 18.67 6.93
CA GLN A 52 2.90 19.80 6.39
C GLN A 52 2.73 19.94 4.87
N ILE A 53 2.78 18.84 4.13
CA ILE A 53 2.56 18.87 2.68
C ILE A 53 1.12 19.26 2.37
N VAL A 54 0.15 18.64 3.07
CA VAL A 54 -1.28 18.91 2.85
C VAL A 54 -1.64 20.35 3.16
N ASN A 55 -1.08 20.95 4.21
CA ASN A 55 -1.30 22.36 4.54
C ASN A 55 -0.70 23.34 3.51
N GLN A 56 0.37 22.95 2.83
CA GLN A 56 1.03 23.78 1.82
C GLN A 56 0.40 23.67 0.44
N GLY A 57 0.03 22.46 0.00
CA GLY A 57 -0.41 22.20 -1.37
C GLY A 57 -1.62 21.27 -1.49
N GLY A 58 -2.29 20.94 -0.38
CA GLY A 58 -3.42 20.04 -0.35
C GLY A 58 -3.04 18.58 -0.58
N TRP A 59 -4.03 17.73 -0.55
CA TRP A 59 -3.85 16.29 -0.82
C TRP A 59 -3.31 16.00 -2.22
N ARG A 60 -3.56 16.87 -3.20
CA ARG A 60 -3.02 16.74 -4.56
C ARG A 60 -1.49 16.77 -4.54
N ALA A 61 -0.89 17.71 -3.80
CA ALA A 61 0.57 17.80 -3.69
C ALA A 61 1.17 16.52 -3.09
N TRP A 62 0.51 15.94 -2.08
CA TRP A 62 0.92 14.65 -1.53
C TRP A 62 0.85 13.53 -2.59
N ARG A 63 -0.25 13.42 -3.34
CA ARG A 63 -0.45 12.37 -4.36
C ARG A 63 0.55 12.48 -5.52
N ASP A 64 0.86 13.70 -5.94
CA ASP A 64 1.84 13.93 -7.00
C ASP A 64 3.26 13.56 -6.54
N LEU A 65 3.61 13.92 -5.31
CA LEU A 65 4.90 13.58 -4.72
C LEU A 65 5.03 12.06 -4.51
N GLU A 66 4.01 11.41 -3.97
CA GLU A 66 3.92 9.95 -3.80
C GLU A 66 4.13 9.21 -5.13
N TYR A 67 3.48 9.68 -6.20
CA TYR A 67 3.68 9.11 -7.54
C TYR A 67 5.12 9.26 -8.04
N GLY A 68 5.71 10.43 -7.91
CA GLY A 68 7.10 10.67 -8.32
C GLY A 68 8.10 9.83 -7.54
N VAL A 69 7.86 9.60 -6.24
CA VAL A 69 8.68 8.74 -5.40
C VAL A 69 8.53 7.28 -5.81
N LEU A 70 7.29 6.81 -6.03
CA LEU A 70 7.02 5.45 -6.51
C LEU A 70 7.73 5.18 -7.85
N GLN A 71 7.67 6.12 -8.80
CA GLN A 71 8.38 6.00 -10.08
C GLN A 71 9.88 5.78 -9.88
N ARG A 72 10.52 6.58 -9.02
CA ARG A 72 11.96 6.44 -8.74
C ARG A 72 12.28 5.11 -8.05
N ALA A 73 11.49 4.73 -7.05
CA ALA A 73 11.68 3.49 -6.29
C ALA A 73 11.61 2.23 -7.17
N LEU A 74 10.80 2.26 -8.23
CA LEU A 74 10.62 1.14 -9.16
C LEU A 74 11.54 1.21 -10.40
N GLN A 75 12.39 2.24 -10.53
CA GLN A 75 13.47 2.28 -11.51
C GLN A 75 14.72 1.52 -11.04
N ASP A 76 14.86 1.33 -9.74
CA ASP A 76 15.96 0.60 -9.12
C ASP A 76 16.00 -0.88 -9.56
N PRO A 77 17.12 -1.57 -9.33
CA PRO A 77 17.22 -3.01 -9.61
C PRO A 77 16.10 -3.82 -8.97
N PRO A 78 15.74 -4.98 -9.55
CA PRO A 78 14.73 -5.90 -9.00
C PRO A 78 14.89 -6.18 -7.51
N GLY A 79 13.80 -6.60 -6.86
CA GLY A 79 13.79 -7.00 -5.46
C GLY A 79 13.37 -5.90 -4.49
N ALA A 80 12.74 -4.81 -4.94
CA ALA A 80 12.08 -3.90 -4.01
C ALA A 80 10.82 -4.53 -3.40
N LEU A 81 10.70 -4.40 -2.08
CA LEU A 81 9.47 -4.65 -1.31
C LEU A 81 8.92 -3.30 -0.90
N VAL A 82 7.85 -2.87 -1.55
CA VAL A 82 7.25 -1.54 -1.32
C VAL A 82 6.11 -1.65 -0.32
N ASP A 83 6.30 -1.07 0.87
CA ASP A 83 5.21 -0.81 1.82
C ASP A 83 4.49 0.47 1.40
N CYS A 84 3.29 0.33 0.81
CA CYS A 84 2.54 1.44 0.25
C CYS A 84 1.63 2.10 1.31
N GLY A 85 1.47 3.41 1.22
CA GLY A 85 0.46 4.13 2.01
C GLY A 85 -0.97 3.71 1.64
N GLY A 86 -1.92 3.88 2.58
CA GLY A 86 -3.32 3.49 2.36
C GLY A 86 -4.05 4.24 1.24
N GLY A 87 -3.47 5.31 0.71
CA GLY A 87 -4.02 6.05 -0.43
C GLY A 87 -3.27 5.83 -1.74
N ILE A 88 -2.47 4.78 -1.85
CA ILE A 88 -1.66 4.52 -3.06
C ILE A 88 -2.50 4.39 -4.33
N VAL A 89 -3.73 3.90 -4.22
CA VAL A 89 -4.67 3.73 -5.34
C VAL A 89 -5.48 5.00 -5.65
N VAL A 90 -5.18 6.11 -4.98
CA VAL A 90 -5.99 7.33 -4.99
C VAL A 90 -5.29 8.48 -5.68
N ASP A 91 -5.98 9.16 -6.58
CA ASP A 91 -5.71 10.52 -7.03
C ASP A 91 -6.93 11.43 -6.75
N LEU A 92 -6.85 12.69 -7.16
CA LEU A 92 -7.95 13.65 -7.02
C LEU A 92 -8.37 14.19 -8.40
N ASP A 93 -9.68 14.27 -8.62
CA ASP A 93 -10.23 14.95 -9.80
C ASP A 93 -10.09 16.48 -9.70
N ALA A 94 -10.60 17.19 -10.69
CA ALA A 94 -10.51 18.65 -10.75
C ALA A 94 -11.22 19.33 -9.56
N GLU A 95 -12.26 18.70 -9.02
CA GLU A 95 -13.05 19.17 -7.88
C GLU A 95 -12.44 18.76 -6.52
N GLY A 96 -11.31 18.03 -6.51
CA GLY A 96 -10.64 17.57 -5.31
C GLY A 96 -11.23 16.30 -4.69
N ARG A 97 -12.12 15.59 -5.39
CA ARG A 97 -12.70 14.33 -4.94
C ARG A 97 -11.75 13.18 -5.25
N GLU A 98 -11.71 12.20 -4.38
CA GLU A 98 -10.91 10.99 -4.62
C GLU A 98 -11.44 10.20 -5.82
N VAL A 99 -10.51 9.81 -6.68
CA VAL A 99 -10.73 8.93 -7.84
C VAL A 99 -9.63 7.87 -7.88
N LEU A 100 -9.86 6.80 -8.65
CA LEU A 100 -8.82 5.81 -8.92
C LEU A 100 -7.59 6.49 -9.53
N SER A 101 -6.43 6.19 -8.99
CA SER A 101 -5.16 6.63 -9.58
C SER A 101 -4.74 5.70 -10.71
N GLU A 102 -5.19 5.95 -11.92
CA GLU A 102 -4.81 5.14 -13.08
C GLU A 102 -3.29 5.07 -13.25
N ARG A 103 -2.58 6.19 -13.06
CA ARG A 103 -1.12 6.27 -13.22
C ARG A 103 -0.36 5.41 -12.21
N LYS A 104 -0.76 5.42 -10.93
CA LYS A 104 -0.10 4.63 -9.88
C LYS A 104 -0.44 3.14 -10.01
N VAL A 105 -1.71 2.83 -10.28
CA VAL A 105 -2.15 1.45 -10.50
C VAL A 105 -1.48 0.84 -11.72
N ALA A 106 -1.41 1.56 -12.84
CA ALA A 106 -0.71 1.10 -14.03
C ALA A 106 0.80 0.84 -13.76
N LEU A 107 1.45 1.74 -13.02
CA LEU A 107 2.86 1.59 -12.65
C LEU A 107 3.07 0.37 -11.74
N LEU A 108 2.26 0.21 -10.69
CA LEU A 108 2.32 -0.95 -9.81
C LEU A 108 2.13 -2.25 -10.57
N ARG A 109 1.09 -2.34 -11.40
CA ARG A 109 0.79 -3.54 -12.20
C ARG A 109 1.85 -3.85 -13.25
N SER A 110 2.56 -2.85 -13.77
CA SER A 110 3.61 -3.07 -14.76
C SER A 110 4.94 -3.53 -14.16
N ARG A 111 5.23 -3.16 -12.89
CA ARG A 111 6.54 -3.36 -12.26
C ARG A 111 6.51 -4.29 -11.06
N CYS A 112 5.37 -4.44 -10.40
CA CYS A 112 5.24 -5.21 -9.16
C CYS A 112 4.31 -6.40 -9.33
N ARG A 113 4.51 -7.40 -8.46
CA ARG A 113 3.43 -8.29 -8.02
C ARG A 113 2.78 -7.61 -6.82
N VAL A 114 1.48 -7.38 -6.89
CA VAL A 114 0.75 -6.55 -5.93
C VAL A 114 -0.10 -7.43 -5.01
N VAL A 115 0.10 -7.32 -3.70
CA VAL A 115 -0.71 -8.01 -2.68
C VAL A 115 -1.59 -7.00 -1.95
N TYR A 116 -2.89 -7.22 -1.99
CA TYR A 116 -3.85 -6.48 -1.19
C TYR A 116 -4.12 -7.22 0.13
N LEU A 117 -3.76 -6.59 1.24
CA LEU A 117 -4.15 -7.03 2.58
C LEU A 117 -5.52 -6.46 2.89
N ARG A 118 -6.55 -7.29 2.71
CA ARG A 118 -7.94 -6.94 2.96
C ARG A 118 -8.27 -7.13 4.42
N CYS A 119 -8.83 -6.11 5.04
CA CYS A 119 -9.29 -6.15 6.40
C CYS A 119 -10.68 -5.51 6.53
N ASP A 120 -11.45 -5.98 7.49
CA ASP A 120 -12.70 -5.37 7.88
C ASP A 120 -12.52 -3.91 8.30
N ALA A 121 -13.39 -3.02 7.83
CA ALA A 121 -13.27 -1.58 8.05
C ALA A 121 -13.45 -1.19 9.53
N ASP A 122 -14.29 -1.90 10.28
CA ASP A 122 -14.49 -1.63 11.71
C ASP A 122 -13.27 -2.07 12.52
N LEU A 123 -12.65 -3.20 12.14
CA LEU A 123 -11.40 -3.64 12.72
C LEU A 123 -10.27 -2.63 12.45
N LEU A 124 -10.15 -2.15 11.22
CA LEU A 124 -9.17 -1.11 10.87
C LEU A 124 -9.40 0.17 11.68
N TRP A 125 -10.66 0.62 11.78
CA TRP A 125 -11.01 1.79 12.56
C TRP A 125 -10.61 1.65 14.02
N SER A 126 -10.88 0.49 14.63
CA SER A 126 -10.51 0.22 16.02
C SER A 126 -8.99 0.34 16.30
N ARG A 127 -8.17 0.04 15.29
CA ARG A 127 -6.69 0.11 15.38
C ARG A 127 -6.13 1.51 15.21
N ILE A 128 -6.82 2.38 14.46
CA ILE A 128 -6.33 3.72 14.11
C ILE A 128 -7.07 4.84 14.83
N ALA A 129 -8.21 4.56 15.47
CA ALA A 129 -8.97 5.54 16.23
C ALA A 129 -8.10 6.12 17.34
N GLY A 130 -7.89 7.45 17.31
CA GLY A 130 -7.03 8.15 18.26
C GLY A 130 -5.57 8.37 17.82
N ASP A 131 -5.16 7.91 16.62
CA ASP A 131 -3.85 8.25 16.07
C ASP A 131 -3.88 9.64 15.42
N PRO A 132 -3.20 10.66 16.00
CA PRO A 132 -3.20 12.03 15.49
C PRO A 132 -2.32 12.21 14.25
N GLY A 133 -1.63 11.18 13.80
CA GLY A 133 -0.53 11.29 12.82
C GLY A 133 -0.94 11.63 11.39
N ARG A 134 -2.25 11.61 11.03
CA ARG A 134 -2.71 12.00 9.69
C ARG A 134 -4.00 12.80 9.75
N PRO A 135 -4.09 13.89 8.94
CA PRO A 135 -5.34 14.63 8.78
C PRO A 135 -6.43 13.73 8.18
N ALA A 136 -7.69 13.96 8.55
CA ALA A 136 -8.83 13.34 7.89
C ALA A 136 -8.83 13.71 6.40
N VAL A 137 -9.16 12.77 5.55
CA VAL A 137 -9.30 13.02 4.10
C VAL A 137 -10.56 13.83 3.82
N SER A 138 -11.61 13.59 4.60
CA SER A 138 -12.86 14.34 4.60
C SER A 138 -13.43 14.42 6.02
N ALA A 139 -14.01 15.57 6.37
CA ALA A 139 -14.72 15.73 7.64
C ALA A 139 -16.13 15.10 7.60
N ASP A 140 -16.66 14.87 6.40
CA ASP A 140 -18.06 14.49 6.18
C ASP A 140 -18.25 13.00 5.85
N GLU A 141 -17.16 12.23 5.73
CA GLU A 141 -17.21 10.81 5.38
C GLU A 141 -16.69 9.93 6.52
N SER A 142 -17.43 8.88 6.86
CA SER A 142 -16.95 7.88 7.82
C SER A 142 -15.77 7.09 7.24
N PHE A 143 -14.91 6.55 8.12
CA PHE A 143 -13.80 5.70 7.70
C PHE A 143 -14.29 4.46 6.95
N GLN A 144 -15.42 3.89 7.37
CA GLN A 144 -16.06 2.75 6.72
C GLN A 144 -16.51 3.07 5.29
N ALA A 145 -17.13 4.25 5.08
CA ALA A 145 -17.52 4.71 3.75
C ALA A 145 -16.29 4.97 2.86
N LEU A 146 -15.23 5.56 3.42
CA LEU A 146 -13.95 5.74 2.75
C LEU A 146 -13.35 4.40 2.28
N MET A 147 -13.33 3.39 3.16
CA MET A 147 -12.81 2.07 2.83
C MET A 147 -13.67 1.36 1.79
N ALA A 148 -14.99 1.41 1.90
CA ALA A 148 -15.91 0.84 0.92
C ALA A 148 -15.74 1.45 -0.47
N ARG A 149 -15.49 2.77 -0.55
CA ARG A 149 -15.23 3.48 -1.81
C ARG A 149 -13.89 3.10 -2.43
N ARG A 150 -12.84 2.87 -1.62
CA ARG A 150 -11.50 2.53 -2.10
C ARG A 150 -11.32 1.04 -2.40
N GLU A 151 -12.14 0.16 -1.85
CA GLU A 151 -11.99 -1.29 -2.00
C GLU A 151 -11.96 -1.75 -3.46
N PRO A 152 -12.86 -1.32 -4.37
CA PRO A 152 -12.78 -1.68 -5.78
C PRO A 152 -11.43 -1.31 -6.42
N TRP A 153 -10.82 -0.21 -5.99
CA TRP A 153 -9.54 0.26 -6.50
C TRP A 153 -8.35 -0.59 -6.01
N TYR A 154 -8.40 -1.06 -4.75
CA TYR A 154 -7.42 -2.05 -4.27
C TYR A 154 -7.53 -3.36 -5.02
N LEU A 155 -8.78 -3.83 -5.26
CA LEU A 155 -9.02 -5.07 -6.01
C LEU A 155 -8.53 -4.96 -7.46
N GLU A 156 -8.70 -3.81 -8.11
CA GLU A 156 -8.21 -3.57 -9.46
C GLU A 156 -6.68 -3.58 -9.55
N ALA A 157 -6.01 -3.06 -8.52
CA ALA A 157 -4.56 -2.99 -8.47
C ALA A 157 -3.90 -4.34 -8.13
N ALA A 158 -4.60 -5.24 -7.44
CA ALA A 158 -4.02 -6.43 -6.82
C ALA A 158 -3.89 -7.61 -7.79
N ASP A 159 -2.77 -8.33 -7.70
CA ASP A 159 -2.60 -9.68 -8.29
C ASP A 159 -3.05 -10.76 -7.30
N ARG A 160 -3.00 -10.47 -6.00
CA ARG A 160 -3.45 -11.37 -4.93
C ARG A 160 -4.13 -10.59 -3.82
N VAL A 161 -5.25 -11.14 -3.34
CA VAL A 161 -5.95 -10.65 -2.15
C VAL A 161 -5.75 -11.65 -1.01
N ILE A 162 -5.44 -11.16 0.19
CA ILE A 162 -5.33 -11.98 1.40
C ILE A 162 -6.21 -11.37 2.46
N GLU A 163 -7.16 -12.16 3.00
CA GLU A 163 -7.95 -11.78 4.17
C GLU A 163 -7.04 -11.77 5.40
N ALA A 164 -6.80 -10.57 5.93
CA ALA A 164 -5.74 -10.35 6.92
C ALA A 164 -6.26 -10.21 8.36
N ASP A 165 -7.58 -10.26 8.58
CA ASP A 165 -8.20 -9.98 9.88
C ASP A 165 -7.69 -10.88 11.01
N ALA A 166 -7.55 -12.16 10.74
CA ALA A 166 -7.19 -13.20 11.72
C ALA A 166 -5.73 -13.66 11.61
N LEU A 167 -4.93 -13.09 10.69
CA LEU A 167 -3.56 -13.51 10.44
C LEU A 167 -2.55 -12.60 11.14
N SER A 168 -1.51 -13.20 11.72
CA SER A 168 -0.37 -12.44 12.23
C SER A 168 0.50 -11.91 11.09
N PRO A 169 1.33 -10.87 11.33
CA PRO A 169 2.30 -10.39 10.33
C PRO A 169 3.24 -11.48 9.83
N GLU A 170 3.64 -12.42 10.68
CA GLU A 170 4.50 -13.55 10.34
C GLU A 170 3.80 -14.55 9.42
N GLU A 171 2.52 -14.83 9.67
CA GLU A 171 1.70 -15.70 8.83
C GLU A 171 1.45 -15.07 7.45
N LEU A 172 1.14 -13.78 7.42
CA LEU A 172 1.01 -13.01 6.18
C LEU A 172 2.32 -13.02 5.39
N ALA A 173 3.45 -12.74 6.05
CA ALA A 173 4.77 -12.76 5.43
C ALA A 173 5.10 -14.12 4.82
N ARG A 174 4.82 -15.21 5.55
CA ARG A 174 5.04 -16.58 5.05
C ARG A 174 4.19 -16.88 3.81
N GLN A 175 2.89 -16.53 3.82
CA GLN A 175 2.01 -16.75 2.67
C GLN A 175 2.42 -15.93 1.44
N ILE A 176 2.82 -14.69 1.66
CA ILE A 176 3.26 -13.78 0.59
C ILE A 176 4.60 -14.24 0.02
N GLY A 177 5.55 -14.59 0.89
CA GLY A 177 6.88 -15.08 0.48
C GLY A 177 6.77 -16.35 -0.37
N ALA A 178 6.02 -17.35 0.08
CA ALA A 178 5.78 -18.57 -0.67
C ALA A 178 5.16 -18.30 -2.06
N TRP A 179 4.18 -17.40 -2.13
CA TRP A 179 3.55 -17.03 -3.41
C TRP A 179 4.50 -16.23 -4.31
N PHE A 180 5.22 -15.26 -3.77
CA PHE A 180 6.09 -14.37 -4.55
C PHE A 180 7.33 -15.10 -5.08
N LEU A 181 7.94 -15.94 -4.27
CA LEU A 181 9.17 -16.66 -4.61
C LEU A 181 8.92 -17.99 -5.30
N GLY A 182 7.67 -18.43 -5.39
CA GLY A 182 7.32 -19.71 -6.01
C GLY A 182 7.74 -20.92 -5.18
N GLU A 183 7.83 -20.78 -3.85
CA GLU A 183 8.18 -21.88 -2.96
C GLU A 183 7.07 -22.94 -2.95
N PRO A 184 7.40 -24.25 -3.07
CA PRO A 184 6.42 -25.33 -3.00
C PRO A 184 5.88 -25.45 -1.59
N GLY A 185 4.65 -24.97 -1.36
CA GLY A 185 4.02 -25.05 -0.03
C GLY A 185 2.68 -24.34 0.14
N ALA A 186 2.21 -23.60 -0.83
CA ALA A 186 0.90 -22.94 -0.79
C ALA A 186 -0.14 -23.71 -1.63
N SER A 187 -0.37 -24.99 -1.32
CA SER A 187 -1.55 -25.66 -1.85
C SER A 187 -2.78 -25.11 -1.15
N HIS A 188 -3.65 -24.46 -1.93
CA HIS A 188 -5.03 -24.23 -1.55
C HIS A 188 -5.62 -25.57 -1.09
N ARG A 189 -6.08 -25.65 0.16
CA ARG A 189 -7.17 -26.55 0.48
C ARG A 189 -8.43 -25.84 0.03
N GLU A 190 -8.86 -26.16 -1.16
CA GLU A 190 -10.26 -26.04 -1.55
C GLU A 190 -11.00 -27.15 -0.80
N ASP A 191 -11.88 -26.78 0.12
CA ASP A 191 -13.01 -27.57 0.61
C ASP A 191 -14.23 -26.64 0.63
#